data_6867fdd276318543c76cd96991a09185
#
_entry.id   6867fdd276318543c76cd96991a09185
#
_cell.length_a   1.000
_cell.length_b   1.000
_cell.length_c   1.000
_cell.angle_alpha   90.00
_cell.angle_beta   90.00
_cell.angle_gamma   90.00
#
_symmetry.space_group_name_H-M   'P 1'
#
loop_
_entity.id
_entity.type
_entity.pdbx_description
1 polymer ?
#
loop_
_entity_poly.entity_id
_entity_poly.type
_entity_poly.pdbx_seq_one_letter_code
_entity_poly.pdbx_strand_id
1 'polypeptide(L)'
;MNIALIIAGGKGQRMQQEIPKQFLNVNDKPVMIYTLEAFQSHPDIDRIGVVCVDGWHDILRAYARQYRIDKLEWVVSGGENGQASIRNGVFHAEQLYGEQDIILVHDAIR
;
A
#
# COMPACT_ATOMS: atom_id res chain seq x y z
N MET A 1 10.65 15.35 0.25
CA MET A 1 9.31 14.84 0.54
C MET A 1 9.40 13.58 1.37
N ASN A 2 8.34 13.30 2.10
CA ASN A 2 8.24 12.07 2.86
C ASN A 2 7.19 11.19 2.20
N ILE A 3 7.58 9.98 1.81
CA ILE A 3 6.73 9.05 1.10
C ILE A 3 6.47 7.85 1.97
N ALA A 4 5.20 7.50 2.17
CA ALA A 4 4.85 6.30 2.91
C ALA A 4 4.70 5.16 1.91
N LEU A 5 5.52 4.12 2.09
CA LEU A 5 5.46 2.94 1.24
C LEU A 5 4.78 1.85 2.04
N ILE A 6 3.56 1.52 1.63
CA ILE A 6 2.72 0.57 2.36
C ILE A 6 2.82 -0.79 1.71
N ILE A 7 3.19 -1.79 2.48
CA ILE A 7 3.37 -3.13 1.95
C ILE A 7 2.11 -3.95 2.17
N ALA A 8 1.42 -4.24 1.08
CA ALA A 8 0.17 -4.99 1.10
C ALA A 8 0.21 -6.09 0.04
N GLY A 9 1.39 -6.65 -0.19
CA GLY A 9 1.57 -7.60 -1.27
C GLY A 9 1.41 -9.05 -0.90
N GLY A 10 1.13 -9.34 0.33
CA GLY A 10 1.08 -10.73 0.73
C GLY A 10 0.03 -11.50 0.00
N LYS A 11 0.36 -12.62 -0.58
CA LYS A 11 -0.47 -13.35 -1.32
C LYS A 11 -1.21 -14.23 -0.60
N GLY A 12 -1.43 -14.38 0.22
CA GLY A 12 -2.25 -15.17 0.87
C GLY A 12 -2.23 -16.50 0.42
N GLN A 13 -1.67 -16.87 0.02
CA GLN A 13 -1.55 -18.07 -0.42
C GLN A 13 -2.40 -19.06 -0.07
N ARG A 14 -2.76 -19.31 0.62
CA ARG A 14 -3.46 -20.24 1.03
C ARG A 14 -4.53 -20.29 0.24
N MET A 15 -4.48 -20.12 -0.64
CA MET A 15 -5.23 -20.34 -1.47
C MET A 15 -6.60 -20.33 -1.43
N GLN A 16 -7.14 -20.74 -0.86
CA GLN A 16 -8.48 -20.79 -0.84
C GLN A 16 -8.99 -19.49 -0.42
N GLN A 17 -8.24 -18.62 -0.08
CA GLN A 17 -8.64 -17.44 0.37
C GLN A 17 -9.03 -16.60 -0.71
N GLU A 18 -10.20 -16.25 -0.90
CA GLU A 18 -10.58 -15.46 -1.97
C GLU A 18 -10.32 -14.01 -1.77
N ILE A 19 -10.35 -13.49 -0.57
CA ILE A 19 -10.11 -12.08 -0.29
C ILE A 19 -8.85 -11.97 0.56
N PRO A 20 -7.83 -11.25 0.07
CA PRO A 20 -6.62 -11.08 0.87
C PRO A 20 -6.95 -10.37 2.17
N LYS A 21 -6.20 -10.71 3.24
CA LYS A 21 -6.45 -10.17 4.53
C LYS A 21 -6.57 -8.68 4.58
N GLN A 22 -5.73 -7.97 3.86
CA GLN A 22 -5.71 -6.51 3.89
C GLN A 22 -6.97 -5.89 3.30
N PHE A 23 -7.74 -6.68 2.56
CA PHE A 23 -8.99 -6.19 1.98
C PHE A 23 -10.23 -6.69 2.74
N LEU A 24 -10.04 -7.41 3.84
CA LEU A 24 -11.20 -7.80 4.64
C LEU A 24 -11.73 -6.57 5.36
N ASN A 25 -13.05 -6.53 5.53
CA ASN A 25 -13.67 -5.37 6.13
C ASN A 25 -13.72 -5.44 7.64
N VAL A 26 -13.52 -4.30 8.27
CA VAL A 26 -13.74 -4.13 9.68
C VAL A 26 -14.62 -2.90 9.78
N ASN A 27 -15.81 -3.05 10.29
CA ASN A 27 -16.80 -1.96 10.34
C ASN A 27 -17.03 -1.38 8.95
N ASP A 28 -17.21 -2.29 7.99
CA ASP A 28 -17.56 -1.95 6.61
C ASP A 28 -16.47 -1.20 5.85
N LYS A 29 -15.25 -1.26 6.29
CA LYS A 29 -14.15 -0.59 5.63
C LYS A 29 -12.97 -1.55 5.55
N PRO A 30 -12.32 -1.73 4.40
CA PRO A 30 -11.17 -2.62 4.33
C PRO A 30 -10.09 -2.24 5.32
N VAL A 31 -9.49 -3.26 5.94
CA VAL A 31 -8.50 -3.02 6.98
C VAL A 31 -7.40 -2.08 6.50
N MET A 32 -6.89 -2.26 5.31
CA MET A 32 -5.77 -1.43 4.87
C MET A 32 -6.15 0.03 4.69
N ILE A 33 -7.44 0.32 4.50
CA ILE A 33 -7.86 1.71 4.34
C ILE A 33 -7.65 2.48 5.65
N TYR A 34 -7.81 1.82 6.80
CA TYR A 34 -7.51 2.49 8.08
C TYR A 34 -6.05 2.93 8.11
N THR A 35 -5.14 2.08 7.62
CA THR A 35 -3.73 2.44 7.56
C THR A 35 -3.50 3.59 6.58
N LEU A 36 -4.11 3.50 5.41
CA LEU A 36 -3.94 4.55 4.42
C LEU A 36 -4.51 5.89 4.91
N GLU A 37 -5.62 5.84 5.63
CA GLU A 37 -6.20 7.07 6.17
C GLU A 37 -5.29 7.71 7.20
N ALA A 38 -4.59 6.90 7.98
CA ALA A 38 -3.67 7.45 8.97
C ALA A 38 -2.56 8.24 8.29
N PHE A 39 -2.03 7.70 7.18
CA PHE A 39 -0.98 8.40 6.46
C PHE A 39 -1.54 9.57 5.64
N GLN A 40 -2.77 9.42 5.10
CA GLN A 40 -3.40 10.51 4.37
C GLN A 40 -3.58 11.73 5.27
N SER A 41 -3.90 11.51 6.54
CA SER A 41 -4.15 12.60 7.46
C SER A 41 -2.89 13.17 8.09
N HIS A 42 -1.77 12.51 7.91
CA HIS A 42 -0.55 12.95 8.59
C HIS A 42 0.09 14.10 7.83
N PRO A 43 0.29 15.24 8.46
CA PRO A 43 0.76 16.42 7.75
C PRO A 43 2.17 16.27 7.18
N ASP A 44 2.99 15.38 7.75
CA ASP A 44 4.34 15.23 7.28
C ASP A 44 4.49 14.21 6.16
N ILE A 45 3.43 13.52 5.79
CA ILE A 45 3.47 12.56 4.69
C ILE A 45 2.98 13.27 3.43
N ASP A 46 3.79 13.25 2.38
CA ASP A 46 3.46 13.95 1.15
C ASP A 46 2.83 13.05 0.10
N ARG A 47 3.28 11.81 0.02
CA ARG A 47 2.79 10.87 -0.98
C ARG A 47 2.70 9.48 -0.38
N ILE A 48 1.87 8.63 -0.98
CA ILE A 48 1.73 7.24 -0.55
C ILE A 48 1.91 6.35 -1.77
N GLY A 49 2.72 5.32 -1.64
CA GLY A 49 2.82 4.27 -2.63
C GLY A 49 2.45 2.95 -1.99
N VAL A 50 1.86 2.05 -2.74
CA VAL A 50 1.44 0.77 -2.19
C VAL A 50 1.98 -0.37 -3.03
N VAL A 51 2.54 -1.37 -2.36
CA VAL A 51 2.88 -2.63 -2.99
C VAL A 51 1.69 -3.53 -2.73
N CYS A 52 0.96 -3.89 -3.77
CA CYS A 52 -0.33 -4.57 -3.64
C CYS A 52 -0.33 -5.89 -4.35
N VAL A 53 -1.03 -6.86 -3.79
CA VAL A 53 -1.14 -8.19 -4.38
C VAL A 53 -1.80 -8.08 -5.74
N ASP A 54 -1.34 -8.89 -6.70
CA ASP A 54 -1.86 -8.87 -8.05
C ASP A 54 -3.35 -9.21 -8.05
N GLY A 55 -4.06 -8.62 -8.94
CA GLY A 55 -5.50 -8.83 -9.07
C GLY A 55 -6.33 -7.91 -8.23
N TRP A 56 -5.71 -7.13 -7.36
CA TRP A 56 -6.45 -6.25 -6.46
C TRP A 56 -6.09 -4.78 -6.61
N HIS A 57 -5.25 -4.45 -7.59
CA HIS A 57 -4.82 -3.05 -7.77
C HIS A 57 -6.00 -2.13 -8.10
N ASP A 58 -6.90 -2.56 -8.98
CA ASP A 58 -8.03 -1.71 -9.36
C ASP A 58 -9.01 -1.55 -8.20
N ILE A 59 -9.16 -2.62 -7.41
CA ILE A 59 -10.02 -2.57 -6.24
C ILE A 59 -9.45 -1.59 -5.23
N LEU A 60 -8.12 -1.63 -5.03
CA LEU A 60 -7.48 -0.70 -4.12
C LEU A 60 -7.69 0.73 -4.60
N ARG A 61 -7.52 0.99 -5.89
CA ARG A 61 -7.68 2.34 -6.40
C ARG A 61 -9.12 2.82 -6.25
N ALA A 62 -10.10 1.91 -6.41
CA ALA A 62 -11.50 2.27 -6.23
C ALA A 62 -11.78 2.64 -4.77
N TYR A 63 -11.24 1.88 -3.83
CA TYR A 63 -11.39 2.20 -2.42
C TYR A 63 -10.69 3.52 -2.08
N ALA A 64 -9.51 3.74 -2.66
CA ALA A 64 -8.77 4.98 -2.39
C ALA A 64 -9.58 6.18 -2.85
N ARG A 65 -10.30 6.06 -3.98
CA ARG A 65 -11.14 7.15 -4.42
C ARG A 65 -12.32 7.32 -3.47
N GLN A 66 -12.93 6.21 -3.06
CA GLN A 66 -14.10 6.27 -2.18
C GLN A 66 -13.77 6.93 -0.85
N TYR A 67 -12.61 6.62 -0.29
CA TYR A 67 -12.22 7.13 1.02
C TYR A 67 -11.26 8.32 0.94
N ARG A 68 -11.11 8.86 -0.29
CA ARG A 68 -10.32 10.07 -0.49
C ARG A 68 -8.88 9.98 -0.03
N ILE A 69 -8.22 8.90 -0.40
CA ILE A 69 -6.78 8.75 -0.13
C ILE A 69 -6.06 9.48 -1.27
N ASP A 70 -6.08 10.78 -1.22
CA ASP A 70 -5.60 11.61 -2.31
C ASP A 70 -4.09 11.56 -2.48
N LYS A 71 -3.37 11.19 -1.44
CA LYS A 71 -1.92 11.12 -1.51
C LYS A 71 -1.43 9.86 -2.21
N LEU A 72 -2.32 8.89 -2.47
CA LEU A 72 -1.93 7.66 -3.14
C LEU A 72 -1.51 8.00 -4.56
N GLU A 73 -0.22 7.75 -4.85
CA GLU A 73 0.32 8.14 -6.13
C GLU A 73 0.58 6.96 -7.04
N TRP A 74 0.97 5.83 -6.51
CA TRP A 74 1.29 4.67 -7.32
C TRP A 74 1.02 3.36 -6.60
N VAL A 75 0.79 2.32 -7.39
CA VAL A 75 0.55 0.97 -6.87
C VAL A 75 1.38 0.04 -7.73
N VAL A 76 2.16 -0.82 -7.11
CA VAL A 76 2.98 -1.81 -7.82
C VAL A 76 2.75 -3.19 -7.23
N SER A 77 3.13 -4.21 -7.95
CA SER A 77 2.92 -5.58 -7.53
C SER A 77 3.92 -6.02 -6.48
N GLY A 78 3.51 -6.92 -5.61
CA GLY A 78 4.39 -7.50 -4.62
C GLY A 78 5.26 -8.59 -5.20
N GLY A 79 6.24 -9.00 -4.44
CA GLY A 79 7.11 -10.10 -4.80
C GLY A 79 6.63 -11.39 -4.17
N GLU A 80 7.50 -12.41 -4.19
CA GLU A 80 7.13 -13.69 -3.66
C GLU A 80 7.03 -13.72 -2.17
N ASN A 81 7.66 -12.80 -1.49
CA ASN A 81 7.61 -12.75 -0.04
C ASN A 81 7.72 -11.30 0.40
N GLY A 82 7.72 -11.09 1.70
CA GLY A 82 7.75 -9.73 2.24
C GLY A 82 8.98 -8.94 1.84
N GLN A 83 10.14 -9.59 1.83
CA GLN A 83 11.35 -8.90 1.45
C GLN A 83 11.36 -8.53 -0.01
N ALA A 84 10.88 -9.40 -0.88
CA ALA A 84 10.79 -9.10 -2.30
C ALA A 84 9.79 -7.98 -2.55
N SER A 85 8.71 -7.92 -1.78
CA SER A 85 7.72 -6.85 -1.90
C SER A 85 8.33 -5.51 -1.50
N ILE A 86 9.08 -5.47 -0.41
CA ILE A 86 9.74 -4.24 0.02
C ILE A 86 10.72 -3.80 -1.04
N ARG A 87 11.50 -4.75 -1.58
CA ARG A 87 12.47 -4.43 -2.60
C ARG A 87 11.83 -3.84 -3.83
N ASN A 88 10.70 -4.43 -4.27
CA ASN A 88 9.99 -3.93 -5.43
C ASN A 88 9.50 -2.50 -5.19
N GLY A 89 8.95 -2.25 -4.03
CA GLY A 89 8.44 -0.92 -3.70
C GLY A 89 9.54 0.12 -3.61
N VAL A 90 10.64 -0.23 -2.96
CA VAL A 90 11.75 0.70 -2.79
C VAL A 90 12.38 0.98 -4.17
N PHE A 91 12.55 -0.06 -4.98
CA PHE A 91 13.11 0.12 -6.31
C PHE A 91 12.24 1.07 -7.14
N HIS A 92 10.92 0.89 -7.07
CA HIS A 92 10.01 1.76 -7.82
C HIS A 92 10.11 3.20 -7.30
N ALA A 93 10.18 3.36 -5.99
CA ALA A 93 10.29 4.69 -5.39
C ALA A 93 11.56 5.39 -5.82
N GLU A 94 12.65 4.64 -5.92
CA GLU A 94 13.92 5.23 -6.34
C GLU A 94 13.86 5.78 -7.76
N GLN A 95 12.96 5.25 -8.59
CA GLN A 95 12.81 5.76 -9.94
C GLN A 95 12.05 7.08 -9.95
N LEU A 96 11.23 7.32 -8.93
CA LEU A 96 10.38 8.49 -8.90
C LEU A 96 10.88 9.63 -8.04
N TYR A 97 11.61 9.33 -6.99
CA TYR A 97 11.95 10.33 -5.99
C TYR A 97 13.46 10.52 -5.89
N GLY A 98 13.87 11.63 -5.31
CA GLY A 98 15.28 12.00 -5.25
C GLY A 98 15.96 11.58 -3.97
N GLU A 99 17.25 11.88 -3.89
CA GLU A 99 18.02 11.48 -2.74
C GLU A 99 17.64 12.18 -1.46
N GLN A 100 16.99 13.32 -1.57
CA GLN A 100 16.60 14.03 -0.37
C GLN A 100 15.25 13.59 0.12
N ASP A 101 14.56 12.73 -0.59
CA ASP A 101 13.25 12.29 -0.19
C ASP A 101 13.38 11.10 0.76
N ILE A 102 12.48 11.00 1.72
CA ILE A 102 12.52 9.96 2.73
C ILE A 102 11.41 8.97 2.46
N ILE A 103 11.74 7.67 2.48
CA ILE A 103 10.77 6.63 2.27
C ILE A 103 10.56 5.88 3.56
N LEU A 104 9.32 5.89 4.07
CA LEU A 104 8.95 5.20 5.28
C LEU A 104 8.20 3.94 4.90
N VAL A 105 8.69 2.79 5.29
CA VAL A 105 8.09 1.52 4.94
C VAL A 105 7.20 1.05 6.08
N HIS A 106 5.97 0.66 5.78
CA HIS A 106 5.02 0.26 6.79
C HIS A 106 4.13 -0.86 6.25
N ASP A 107 3.76 -1.80 7.09
CA ASP A 107 2.86 -2.86 6.66
C ASP A 107 1.43 -2.35 6.62
N ALA A 108 0.64 -2.89 5.71
CA ALA A 108 -0.75 -2.49 5.56
C ALA A 108 -1.60 -2.93 6.75
N ILE A 109 -1.20 -4.01 7.41
CA ILE A 109 -1.92 -4.51 8.55
C ILE A 109 -0.99 -4.54 9.72
N ARG A 110 -1.40 -3.98 10.83
CA ARG A 110 -0.57 -4.03 12.01
C ARG A 110 -1.39 -4.21 13.28
#